data_9bdc0e0a6f4024b7a45b157c641fce75
#
_entry.id   9bdc0e0a6f4024b7a45b157c641fce75
#
_cell.length_a   1.000
_cell.length_b   1.000
_cell.length_c   1.000
_cell.angle_alpha   90.00
_cell.angle_beta   90.00
_cell.angle_gamma   90.00
#
_symmetry.space_group_name_H-M   'P 1'
#
loop_
_entity.id
_entity.type
_entity.pdbx_description
1 polymer ?
#
loop_
_entity_poly.entity_id
_entity_poly.type
_entity_poly.pdbx_seq_one_letter_code
_entity_poly.pdbx_strand_id
1 'polypeptide(L)'
;VFNDVTMVDFVAARLGDEQSIRKAKAFPYQLLMAYQAAKQEMPVVISEALQDALEHSLVNVPHLAGKKVVVCPDVSGSMQSPATGFRKGATTSVRCIDVAGLVAAAMLRSNPETIVLPFENEVVDIRLNGRDSVMTNAKRLANIGGGGTNCSAPLAWLVKQKTPVDVVIFVSDNQSWMDAKGHGAT
;
A
#
# COMPACT_ATOMS: atom_id res chain seq x y z
N VAL A 1 -10.19 21.15 -17.16
CA VAL A 1 -9.56 21.46 -15.87
C VAL A 1 -8.09 21.78 -16.07
N PHE A 2 -7.36 21.06 -16.92
CA PHE A 2 -5.91 21.24 -17.11
C PHE A 2 -5.52 22.22 -18.22
N ASN A 3 -6.45 22.99 -18.79
CA ASN A 3 -6.19 23.97 -19.85
C ASN A 3 -5.76 25.36 -19.30
N ASP A 4 -5.87 25.58 -18.00
CA ASP A 4 -5.47 26.81 -17.34
C ASP A 4 -4.13 26.57 -16.60
N VAL A 5 -3.05 27.10 -17.16
CA VAL A 5 -1.68 26.92 -16.63
C VAL A 5 -1.56 27.49 -15.22
N THR A 6 -2.17 28.67 -14.96
CA THR A 6 -2.12 29.30 -13.64
C THR A 6 -2.78 28.43 -12.58
N MET A 7 -3.89 27.81 -12.93
CA MET A 7 -4.61 26.89 -12.03
C MET A 7 -3.82 25.58 -11.83
N VAL A 8 -3.19 25.06 -12.88
CA VAL A 8 -2.32 23.89 -12.79
C VAL A 8 -1.15 24.13 -11.83
N ASP A 9 -0.47 25.26 -11.96
CA ASP A 9 0.65 25.63 -11.08
C ASP A 9 0.18 25.83 -9.63
N PHE A 10 -0.97 26.47 -9.43
CA PHE A 10 -1.55 26.63 -8.10
C PHE A 10 -1.87 25.28 -7.43
N VAL A 11 -2.46 24.36 -8.18
CA VAL A 11 -2.79 23.02 -7.68
C VAL A 11 -1.51 22.24 -7.37
N ALA A 12 -0.52 22.27 -8.26
CA ALA A 12 0.76 21.61 -8.05
C ALA A 12 1.48 22.15 -6.80
N ALA A 13 1.55 23.47 -6.63
CA ALA A 13 2.13 24.09 -5.45
C ALA A 13 1.41 23.66 -4.16
N ARG A 14 0.09 23.56 -4.22
CA ARG A 14 -0.73 23.15 -3.06
C ARG A 14 -0.54 21.66 -2.69
N LEU A 15 -0.39 20.80 -3.69
CA LEU A 15 -0.12 19.38 -3.50
C LEU A 15 1.31 19.14 -2.99
N GLY A 16 2.30 19.89 -3.49
CA GLY A 16 3.70 19.81 -3.04
C GLY A 16 3.95 20.45 -1.67
N ASP A 17 2.97 21.18 -1.11
CA ASP A 17 3.15 21.82 0.20
C ASP A 17 2.94 20.83 1.36
N GLU A 18 4.03 20.47 2.03
CA GLU A 18 4.04 19.53 3.16
C GLU A 18 3.06 19.94 4.27
N GLN A 19 2.98 21.24 4.59
CA GLN A 19 2.09 21.73 5.64
C GLN A 19 0.62 21.53 5.29
N SER A 20 0.27 21.72 4.03
CA SER A 20 -1.09 21.49 3.53
C SER A 20 -1.47 20.02 3.61
N ILE A 21 -0.58 19.11 3.20
CA ILE A 21 -0.79 17.65 3.29
C ILE A 21 -0.91 17.21 4.74
N ARG A 22 -0.05 17.70 5.61
CA ARG A 22 -0.09 17.40 7.05
C ARG A 22 -1.39 17.90 7.71
N LYS A 23 -1.82 19.14 7.41
CA LYS A 23 -3.07 19.73 7.90
C LYS A 23 -4.31 18.98 7.43
N ALA A 24 -4.30 18.56 6.16
CA ALA A 24 -5.38 17.78 5.56
C ALA A 24 -5.46 16.36 6.14
N LYS A 25 -4.43 15.89 6.85
CA LYS A 25 -4.30 14.50 7.31
C LYS A 25 -4.52 13.50 6.19
N ALA A 26 -4.05 13.86 4.98
CA ALA A 26 -4.15 12.99 3.83
C ALA A 26 -3.31 11.73 4.05
N PHE A 27 -3.92 10.56 3.85
CA PHE A 27 -3.21 9.29 3.89
C PHE A 27 -2.68 8.92 2.50
N PRO A 28 -1.57 8.17 2.43
CA PRO A 28 -0.95 7.77 1.16
C PRO A 28 -1.94 7.16 0.15
N TYR A 29 -2.89 6.35 0.60
CA TYR A 29 -3.84 5.68 -0.31
C TYR A 29 -4.80 6.67 -1.01
N GLN A 30 -5.16 7.79 -0.37
CA GLN A 30 -6.03 8.80 -0.97
C GLN A 30 -5.33 9.50 -2.14
N LEU A 31 -4.02 9.75 -1.97
CA LEU A 31 -3.18 10.36 -2.99
C LEU A 31 -2.89 9.39 -4.13
N LEU A 32 -2.71 8.09 -3.83
CA LEU A 32 -2.63 7.06 -4.86
C LEU A 32 -3.90 7.00 -5.70
N MET A 33 -5.08 7.05 -5.07
CA MET A 33 -6.35 7.06 -5.79
C MET A 33 -6.48 8.28 -6.70
N ALA A 34 -6.10 9.47 -6.20
CA ALA A 34 -6.09 10.70 -7.00
C ALA A 34 -5.12 10.60 -8.18
N TYR A 35 -3.91 10.08 -7.94
CA TYR A 35 -2.90 9.86 -8.98
C TYR A 35 -3.41 8.93 -10.09
N GLN A 36 -4.02 7.81 -9.73
CA GLN A 36 -4.51 6.84 -10.71
C GLN A 36 -5.75 7.32 -11.45
N ALA A 37 -6.64 8.06 -10.78
CA ALA A 37 -7.84 8.61 -11.42
C ALA A 37 -7.51 9.67 -12.48
N ALA A 38 -6.43 10.44 -12.27
CA ALA A 38 -6.03 11.53 -13.15
C ALA A 38 -4.98 11.15 -14.21
N LYS A 39 -4.44 9.94 -14.17
CA LYS A 39 -3.23 9.51 -14.90
C LYS A 39 -3.23 9.73 -16.41
N GLN A 40 -4.38 9.67 -17.08
CA GLN A 40 -4.46 9.72 -18.55
C GLN A 40 -4.35 11.12 -19.14
N GLU A 41 -4.72 12.17 -18.39
CA GLU A 41 -4.79 13.55 -18.88
C GLU A 41 -4.04 14.55 -18.00
N MET A 42 -3.28 14.05 -17.04
CA MET A 42 -2.66 14.87 -16.00
C MET A 42 -1.34 15.48 -16.49
N PRO A 43 -1.15 16.80 -16.33
CA PRO A 43 0.13 17.46 -16.56
C PRO A 43 1.23 16.85 -15.69
N VAL A 44 2.47 16.80 -16.22
CA VAL A 44 3.62 16.21 -15.51
C VAL A 44 3.82 16.86 -14.15
N VAL A 45 3.70 18.19 -14.06
CA VAL A 45 3.87 18.95 -12.81
C VAL A 45 2.87 18.51 -11.72
N ILE A 46 1.63 18.17 -12.08
CA ILE A 46 0.65 17.64 -11.12
C ILE A 46 1.01 16.20 -10.71
N SER A 47 1.51 15.40 -11.68
CA SER A 47 1.96 14.02 -11.41
C SER A 47 3.12 13.99 -10.41
N GLU A 48 4.08 14.87 -10.59
CA GLU A 48 5.24 15.04 -9.69
C GLU A 48 4.77 15.53 -8.31
N ALA A 49 3.94 16.57 -8.27
CA ALA A 49 3.39 17.09 -7.02
C ALA A 49 2.57 16.05 -6.23
N LEU A 50 1.84 15.15 -6.90
CA LEU A 50 1.14 14.04 -6.24
C LEU A 50 2.11 12.99 -5.67
N GLN A 51 3.24 12.75 -6.33
CA GLN A 51 4.28 11.87 -5.77
C GLN A 51 4.93 12.50 -4.53
N ASP A 52 5.24 13.79 -4.58
CA ASP A 52 5.76 14.53 -3.42
C ASP A 52 4.73 14.55 -2.28
N ALA A 53 3.46 14.82 -2.59
CA ALA A 53 2.37 14.76 -1.62
C ALA A 53 2.28 13.39 -0.94
N LEU A 54 2.48 12.31 -1.69
CA LEU A 54 2.46 10.95 -1.14
C LEU A 54 3.61 10.74 -0.15
N GLU A 55 4.83 11.18 -0.47
CA GLU A 55 5.96 11.12 0.47
C GLU A 55 5.70 12.01 1.70
N HIS A 56 5.18 13.23 1.53
CA HIS A 56 4.80 14.11 2.64
C HIS A 56 3.71 13.52 3.53
N SER A 57 2.78 12.74 2.97
CA SER A 57 1.70 12.11 3.73
C SER A 57 2.18 11.02 4.70
N LEU A 58 3.43 10.55 4.57
CA LEU A 58 4.00 9.55 5.48
C LEU A 58 4.09 10.04 6.92
N VAL A 59 4.09 11.34 7.16
CA VAL A 59 4.01 11.92 8.52
C VAL A 59 2.73 11.48 9.24
N ASN A 60 1.68 11.12 8.50
CA ASN A 60 0.42 10.64 9.03
C ASN A 60 0.41 9.11 9.25
N VAL A 61 1.45 8.39 8.82
CA VAL A 61 1.62 6.95 9.06
C VAL A 61 2.18 6.74 10.47
N PRO A 62 1.64 5.80 11.26
CA PRO A 62 2.13 5.56 12.61
C PRO A 62 3.61 5.23 12.66
N HIS A 63 4.35 5.94 13.50
CA HIS A 63 5.72 5.62 13.83
C HIS A 63 5.75 4.79 15.13
N LEU A 64 6.11 3.51 15.00
CA LEU A 64 6.10 2.54 16.09
C LEU A 64 7.51 2.35 16.67
N ALA A 65 8.06 3.43 17.23
CA ALA A 65 9.42 3.44 17.74
C ALA A 65 9.67 2.34 18.78
N GLY A 66 10.77 1.61 18.62
CA GLY A 66 11.19 0.55 19.53
C GLY A 66 10.33 -0.73 19.47
N LYS A 67 9.40 -0.82 18.50
CA LYS A 67 8.58 -2.02 18.28
C LYS A 67 9.08 -2.80 17.07
N LYS A 68 9.10 -4.12 17.20
CA LYS A 68 9.33 -5.03 16.09
C LYS A 68 8.02 -5.23 15.33
N VAL A 69 7.91 -4.58 14.19
CA VAL A 69 6.69 -4.54 13.37
C VAL A 69 6.82 -5.49 12.19
N VAL A 70 5.76 -6.25 11.96
CA VAL A 70 5.60 -7.07 10.76
C VAL A 70 4.35 -6.62 10.02
N VAL A 71 4.46 -6.40 8.72
CA VAL A 71 3.32 -6.10 7.86
C VAL A 71 3.16 -7.23 6.85
N CYS A 72 1.95 -7.77 6.80
CA CYS A 72 1.59 -8.90 5.96
C CYS A 72 0.58 -8.44 4.90
N PRO A 73 1.04 -7.88 3.77
CA PRO A 73 0.15 -7.56 2.66
C PRO A 73 -0.30 -8.84 1.96
N ASP A 74 -1.60 -8.98 1.82
CA ASP A 74 -2.22 -10.03 1.04
C ASP A 74 -1.98 -9.74 -0.46
N VAL A 75 -1.42 -10.71 -1.16
CA VAL A 75 -1.14 -10.62 -2.60
C VAL A 75 -1.87 -11.72 -3.37
N SER A 76 -2.89 -12.32 -2.77
CA SER A 76 -3.73 -13.37 -3.38
C SER A 76 -4.55 -12.86 -4.57
N GLY A 77 -5.14 -13.79 -5.30
CA GLY A 77 -5.90 -13.49 -6.52
C GLY A 77 -7.11 -12.58 -6.28
N SER A 78 -7.81 -12.69 -5.15
CA SER A 78 -8.96 -11.84 -4.79
C SER A 78 -8.57 -10.37 -4.67
N MET A 79 -7.34 -10.08 -4.24
CA MET A 79 -6.80 -8.73 -4.09
C MET A 79 -6.64 -7.95 -5.43
N GLN A 80 -6.83 -8.62 -6.58
CA GLN A 80 -6.92 -7.95 -7.88
C GLN A 80 -8.24 -7.19 -8.07
N SER A 81 -9.22 -7.40 -7.20
CA SER A 81 -10.51 -6.71 -7.23
C SER A 81 -10.37 -5.21 -6.96
N PRO A 82 -11.29 -4.38 -7.54
CA PRO A 82 -11.30 -2.94 -7.27
C PRO A 82 -11.47 -2.63 -5.77
N ALA A 83 -10.64 -1.75 -5.24
CA ALA A 83 -10.66 -1.38 -3.81
C ALA A 83 -11.98 -0.76 -3.34
N THR A 84 -12.77 -0.17 -4.25
CA THR A 84 -14.11 0.37 -3.96
C THR A 84 -15.24 -0.63 -4.20
N GLY A 85 -14.90 -1.87 -4.52
CA GLY A 85 -15.84 -2.91 -4.90
C GLY A 85 -16.48 -2.68 -6.28
N PHE A 86 -17.26 -3.66 -6.72
CA PHE A 86 -17.99 -3.60 -8.00
C PHE A 86 -19.29 -2.81 -7.85
N ARG A 87 -19.19 -1.48 -7.77
CA ARG A 87 -20.38 -0.61 -7.75
C ARG A 87 -20.67 -0.09 -9.15
N LYS A 88 -21.95 -0.08 -9.55
CA LYS A 88 -22.38 0.53 -10.82
C LYS A 88 -21.95 2.00 -10.86
N GLY A 89 -21.14 2.38 -11.85
CA GLY A 89 -20.57 3.72 -11.96
C GLY A 89 -19.25 3.96 -11.22
N ALA A 90 -18.67 2.94 -10.56
CA ALA A 90 -17.33 3.06 -10.01
C ALA A 90 -16.30 3.09 -11.14
N THR A 91 -15.47 4.14 -11.16
CA THR A 91 -14.40 4.34 -12.16
C THR A 91 -13.00 4.10 -11.61
N THR A 92 -12.90 3.60 -10.37
CA THR A 92 -11.58 3.42 -9.75
C THR A 92 -10.82 2.27 -10.39
N SER A 93 -9.60 2.54 -10.81
CA SER A 93 -8.64 1.55 -11.29
C SER A 93 -7.75 1.00 -10.16
N VAL A 94 -7.91 1.49 -8.91
CA VAL A 94 -7.13 1.04 -7.76
C VAL A 94 -7.64 -0.31 -7.29
N ARG A 95 -6.77 -1.31 -7.24
CA ARG A 95 -7.07 -2.65 -6.74
C ARG A 95 -6.77 -2.76 -5.24
N CYS A 96 -7.34 -3.74 -4.57
CA CYS A 96 -7.02 -4.03 -3.17
C CYS A 96 -5.52 -4.27 -2.97
N ILE A 97 -4.86 -4.97 -3.90
CA ILE A 97 -3.41 -5.23 -3.85
C ILE A 97 -2.59 -3.92 -3.95
N ASP A 98 -3.05 -2.93 -4.69
CA ASP A 98 -2.37 -1.63 -4.79
C ASP A 98 -2.40 -0.90 -3.44
N VAL A 99 -3.53 -0.99 -2.72
CA VAL A 99 -3.68 -0.44 -1.37
C VAL A 99 -2.84 -1.21 -0.36
N ALA A 100 -2.87 -2.54 -0.40
CA ALA A 100 -2.09 -3.39 0.51
C ALA A 100 -0.58 -3.16 0.32
N GLY A 101 -0.11 -3.11 -0.92
CA GLY A 101 1.27 -2.81 -1.26
C GLY A 101 1.69 -1.41 -0.80
N LEU A 102 0.80 -0.42 -0.96
CA LEU A 102 1.07 0.94 -0.50
C LEU A 102 1.17 1.04 1.02
N VAL A 103 0.26 0.41 1.76
CA VAL A 103 0.30 0.39 3.23
C VAL A 103 1.60 -0.25 3.72
N ALA A 104 1.97 -1.40 3.16
CA ALA A 104 3.21 -2.09 3.53
C ALA A 104 4.46 -1.24 3.21
N ALA A 105 4.51 -0.61 2.04
CA ALA A 105 5.61 0.26 1.63
C ALA A 105 5.71 1.52 2.52
N ALA A 106 4.58 2.12 2.88
CA ALA A 106 4.52 3.28 3.77
C ALA A 106 4.99 2.92 5.19
N MET A 107 4.55 1.77 5.72
CA MET A 107 5.01 1.28 7.02
C MET A 107 6.52 1.01 7.02
N LEU A 108 7.05 0.36 5.98
CA LEU A 108 8.49 0.12 5.82
C LEU A 108 9.28 1.43 5.76
N ARG A 109 8.76 2.46 5.08
CA ARG A 109 9.41 3.77 4.98
C ARG A 109 9.42 4.52 6.31
N SER A 110 8.30 4.50 7.04
CA SER A 110 8.16 5.17 8.36
C SER A 110 8.80 4.39 9.50
N ASN A 111 8.96 3.08 9.35
CA ASN A 111 9.55 2.18 10.34
C ASN A 111 10.57 1.26 9.64
N PRO A 112 11.84 1.69 9.49
CA PRO A 112 12.82 1.00 8.63
C PRO A 112 13.15 -0.45 9.04
N GLU A 113 12.89 -0.84 10.27
CA GLU A 113 13.09 -2.21 10.77
C GLU A 113 11.86 -3.12 10.56
N THR A 114 10.83 -2.62 9.87
CA THR A 114 9.63 -3.41 9.56
C THR A 114 9.97 -4.59 8.66
N ILE A 115 9.53 -5.77 9.05
CA ILE A 115 9.55 -6.96 8.22
C ILE A 115 8.29 -6.95 7.37
N VAL A 116 8.44 -7.08 6.05
CA VAL A 116 7.30 -7.19 5.13
C VAL A 116 7.21 -8.62 4.65
N LEU A 117 6.08 -9.29 4.95
CA LEU A 117 5.80 -10.68 4.60
C LEU A 117 4.57 -10.73 3.68
N PRO A 118 4.72 -10.48 2.37
CA PRO A 118 3.61 -10.67 1.44
C PRO A 118 3.21 -12.14 1.45
N PHE A 119 1.92 -12.40 1.36
CA PHE A 119 1.43 -13.77 1.42
C PHE A 119 0.29 -14.04 0.43
N GLU A 120 0.23 -15.29 0.00
CA GLU A 120 -0.87 -15.90 -0.74
C GLU A 120 -1.15 -17.29 -0.15
N ASN A 121 -0.83 -18.39 -0.81
CA ASN A 121 -0.83 -19.74 -0.23
C ASN A 121 0.27 -19.87 0.84
N GLU A 122 1.40 -19.22 0.60
CA GLU A 122 2.58 -19.16 1.47
C GLU A 122 3.12 -17.73 1.50
N VAL A 123 4.12 -17.49 2.36
CA VAL A 123 4.85 -16.22 2.34
C VAL A 123 5.68 -16.13 1.06
N VAL A 124 5.54 -15.03 0.35
CA VAL A 124 6.29 -14.75 -0.88
C VAL A 124 7.58 -14.02 -0.55
N ASP A 125 8.71 -14.56 -0.99
CA ASP A 125 10.00 -13.89 -0.81
C ASP A 125 10.13 -12.69 -1.75
N ILE A 126 10.37 -11.53 -1.19
CA ILE A 126 10.61 -10.28 -1.91
C ILE A 126 11.63 -9.41 -1.18
N ARG A 127 12.53 -8.81 -1.92
CA ARG A 127 13.45 -7.83 -1.38
C ARG A 127 12.93 -6.42 -1.62
N LEU A 128 12.57 -5.74 -0.55
CA LEU A 128 12.20 -4.31 -0.56
C LEU A 128 13.32 -3.50 0.08
N ASN A 129 13.49 -2.27 -0.40
CA ASN A 129 14.42 -1.33 0.18
C ASN A 129 13.63 -0.14 0.75
N GLY A 130 13.67 0.05 2.07
CA GLY A 130 12.98 1.15 2.75
C GLY A 130 13.44 2.55 2.32
N ARG A 131 14.57 2.67 1.59
CA ARG A 131 15.05 3.93 1.01
C ARG A 131 14.48 4.22 -0.39
N ASP A 132 13.96 3.20 -1.07
CA ASP A 132 13.25 3.41 -2.34
C ASP A 132 11.96 4.20 -2.09
N SER A 133 11.43 4.87 -3.12
CA SER A 133 10.15 5.57 -2.98
C SER A 133 9.04 4.60 -2.58
N VAL A 134 8.07 5.11 -1.82
CA VAL A 134 6.90 4.32 -1.41
C VAL A 134 6.20 3.73 -2.63
N MET A 135 6.07 4.51 -3.71
CA MET A 135 5.47 4.04 -4.96
C MET A 135 6.24 2.91 -5.62
N THR A 136 7.58 2.93 -5.56
CA THR A 136 8.42 1.85 -6.12
C THR A 136 8.17 0.54 -5.39
N ASN A 137 8.23 0.56 -4.05
CA ASN A 137 7.99 -0.63 -3.24
C ASN A 137 6.53 -1.11 -3.34
N ALA A 138 5.55 -0.20 -3.36
CA ALA A 138 4.15 -0.54 -3.55
C ALA A 138 3.90 -1.24 -4.89
N LYS A 139 4.49 -0.75 -5.99
CA LYS A 139 4.39 -1.38 -7.31
C LYS A 139 5.03 -2.76 -7.35
N ARG A 140 6.17 -2.95 -6.68
CA ARG A 140 6.81 -4.29 -6.58
C ARG A 140 5.87 -5.28 -5.90
N LEU A 141 5.23 -4.89 -4.79
CA LEU A 141 4.24 -5.71 -4.08
C LEU A 141 3.00 -5.99 -4.94
N ALA A 142 2.46 -4.97 -5.61
CA ALA A 142 1.27 -5.09 -6.45
C ALA A 142 1.48 -5.92 -7.73
N ASN A 143 2.72 -6.18 -8.10
CA ASN A 143 3.09 -7.04 -9.23
C ASN A 143 3.28 -8.51 -8.82
N ILE A 144 3.27 -8.82 -7.52
CA ILE A 144 3.14 -10.20 -7.03
C ILE A 144 1.69 -10.58 -7.20
N GLY A 145 1.41 -11.84 -7.37
CA GLY A 145 0.04 -12.16 -7.21
C GLY A 145 -0.44 -13.41 -7.90
N GLY A 146 -1.54 -13.90 -7.42
CA GLY A 146 -2.34 -14.88 -8.09
C GLY A 146 -2.71 -16.15 -7.32
N GLY A 147 -2.12 -16.43 -6.17
CA GLY A 147 -2.44 -17.62 -5.38
C GLY A 147 -3.75 -17.53 -4.57
N GLY A 148 -3.97 -18.51 -3.73
CA GLY A 148 -5.05 -18.51 -2.74
C GLY A 148 -4.71 -17.63 -1.54
N THR A 149 -5.63 -17.54 -0.57
CA THR A 149 -5.46 -16.69 0.62
C THR A 149 -5.27 -17.56 1.86
N ASN A 150 -4.06 -17.60 2.39
CA ASN A 150 -3.69 -18.30 3.62
C ASN A 150 -3.19 -17.32 4.68
N CYS A 151 -4.10 -16.80 5.49
CA CYS A 151 -3.74 -15.84 6.56
C CYS A 151 -2.85 -16.46 7.66
N SER A 152 -2.76 -17.78 7.74
CA SER A 152 -1.88 -18.46 8.71
C SER A 152 -0.42 -18.48 8.24
N ALA A 153 -0.14 -18.31 6.94
CA ALA A 153 1.21 -18.45 6.39
C ALA A 153 2.24 -17.49 7.01
N PRO A 154 1.97 -16.18 7.18
CA PRO A 154 2.92 -15.28 7.83
C PRO A 154 3.20 -15.66 9.28
N LEU A 155 2.20 -16.09 10.03
CA LEU A 155 2.36 -16.51 11.43
C LEU A 155 3.19 -17.79 11.54
N ALA A 156 2.91 -18.77 10.69
CA ALA A 156 3.69 -20.00 10.62
C ALA A 156 5.15 -19.72 10.25
N TRP A 157 5.39 -18.78 9.33
CA TRP A 157 6.73 -18.33 8.97
C TRP A 157 7.46 -17.71 10.17
N LEU A 158 6.82 -16.79 10.93
CA LEU A 158 7.40 -16.15 12.11
C LEU A 158 7.76 -17.16 13.17
N VAL A 159 6.87 -18.13 13.43
CA VAL A 159 7.14 -19.22 14.40
C VAL A 159 8.31 -20.08 13.95
N LYS A 160 8.35 -20.49 12.67
CA LYS A 160 9.44 -21.28 12.08
C LYS A 160 10.79 -20.57 12.18
N GLN A 161 10.82 -19.25 11.92
CA GLN A 161 12.02 -18.43 12.01
C GLN A 161 12.36 -18.01 13.43
N LYS A 162 11.52 -18.34 14.42
CA LYS A 162 11.66 -17.91 15.83
C LYS A 162 11.86 -16.39 15.94
N THR A 163 11.17 -15.61 15.10
CA THR A 163 11.29 -14.16 15.03
C THR A 163 10.33 -13.53 16.04
N PRO A 164 10.82 -12.92 17.13
CA PRO A 164 9.96 -12.22 18.07
C PRO A 164 9.43 -10.93 17.44
N VAL A 165 8.14 -10.66 17.62
CA VAL A 165 7.47 -9.47 17.08
C VAL A 165 6.55 -8.87 18.14
N ASP A 166 6.38 -7.53 18.10
CA ASP A 166 5.47 -6.82 18.99
C ASP A 166 4.13 -6.52 18.31
N VAL A 167 4.17 -6.30 16.99
CA VAL A 167 2.97 -5.91 16.21
C VAL A 167 2.98 -6.64 14.88
N VAL A 168 1.85 -7.25 14.54
CA VAL A 168 1.60 -7.84 13.22
C VAL A 168 0.40 -7.13 12.60
N ILE A 169 0.57 -6.60 11.39
CA ILE A 169 -0.45 -5.87 10.65
C ILE A 169 -0.78 -6.67 9.39
N PHE A 170 -2.00 -7.19 9.32
CA PHE A 170 -2.53 -7.80 8.11
C PHE A 170 -3.28 -6.75 7.28
N VAL A 171 -3.04 -6.76 5.96
CA VAL A 171 -3.77 -5.92 5.01
C VAL A 171 -4.35 -6.85 3.94
N SER A 172 -5.62 -7.18 4.08
CA SER A 172 -6.33 -8.18 3.28
C SER A 172 -7.77 -7.74 3.03
N ASP A 173 -8.42 -8.31 2.02
CA ASP A 173 -9.87 -8.22 1.80
C ASP A 173 -10.69 -9.14 2.71
N ASN A 174 -10.01 -9.81 3.65
CA ASN A 174 -10.57 -10.68 4.67
C ASN A 174 -11.29 -11.94 4.12
N GLN A 175 -10.83 -12.45 2.98
CA GLN A 175 -11.36 -13.67 2.35
C GLN A 175 -10.39 -14.84 2.48
N SER A 176 -10.01 -15.21 3.71
CA SER A 176 -9.17 -16.39 3.95
C SER A 176 -9.99 -17.67 3.73
N TRP A 177 -9.47 -18.57 2.88
CA TRP A 177 -10.12 -19.85 2.57
C TRP A 177 -9.16 -21.04 2.52
N MET A 178 -7.86 -20.80 2.74
CA MET A 178 -6.84 -21.84 2.86
C MET A 178 -6.13 -21.73 4.20
N ASP A 179 -5.79 -22.88 4.79
CA ASP A 179 -4.91 -22.94 5.94
C ASP A 179 -3.67 -23.81 5.67
N ALA A 180 -2.72 -23.82 6.61
CA ALA A 180 -1.48 -24.58 6.48
C ALA A 180 -1.67 -26.11 6.52
N LYS A 181 -2.87 -26.61 6.81
CA LYS A 181 -3.18 -28.04 7.01
C LYS A 181 -4.17 -28.59 5.99
N GLY A 182 -4.71 -27.80 5.10
CA GLY A 182 -5.68 -28.26 4.11
C GLY A 182 -6.66 -27.18 3.67
N HIS A 183 -7.63 -27.57 2.88
CA HIS A 183 -8.68 -26.71 2.38
C HIS A 183 -9.74 -26.53 3.47
N GLY A 184 -9.79 -25.38 4.09
CA GLY A 184 -10.78 -25.02 5.07
C GLY A 184 -10.85 -23.52 5.27
N ALA A 185 -12.01 -23.00 5.67
CA ALA A 185 -12.11 -21.62 6.11
C ALA A 185 -11.36 -21.47 7.45
N THR A 186 -10.45 -20.52 7.53
CA THR A 186 -9.76 -20.12 8.76
C THR A 186 -10.50 -18.99 9.44
#